data_4de936be550f93333a8bc23326c69889
#
_entry.id   4de936be550f93333a8bc23326c69889
#
_cell.length_a   1.000
_cell.length_b   1.000
_cell.length_c   1.000
_cell.angle_alpha   90.00
_cell.angle_beta   90.00
_cell.angle_gamma   90.00
#
_symmetry.space_group_name_H-M   'P 1'
#
loop_
_entity.id
_entity.type
_entity.pdbx_description
1 polymer ?
#
loop_
_entity_poly.entity_id
_entity_poly.type
_entity_poly.pdbx_seq_one_letter_code
_entity_poly.pdbx_strand_id
1 'polypeptide(L)'
;MSSVLYDTPGPRAKRRNILLSVVFTILLALLLWWVWQKMDDKNQLEWSLWEPFTTSAAWTTYLLPGLGDTLKAAAISMLIALPLGAVFGIARMSDHAWVRGVAGTVVEFFRAIPVLLLMLFANEFYVRSTDISSEQRPLYAVVTGLVLYNASVLAEIVRAGILSLPRGQTEAAYAVGLRKGQTMTSVLLPQAVTAMLPAIVSQLVVIVKDTALGGVMLGFTELLNSRSTLAANYANVIPSFIVVGIIYIILNFLLTSFAGWLEQRLRRSKKSTGAVLGEDTVEVNPAAVGGTFGTGGEGGGPSGFTFTDKPPR
;
A
#
# COMPACT_ATOMS: atom_id res chain seq x y z
N MET A 1 15.54 -13.19 -20.59
CA MET A 1 14.29 -13.91 -20.92
C MET A 1 13.18 -12.89 -21.10
N SER A 2 12.72 -12.67 -22.35
CA SER A 2 11.55 -11.82 -22.62
C SER A 2 10.33 -12.52 -22.04
N SER A 3 9.58 -11.85 -21.15
CA SER A 3 8.36 -12.43 -20.57
C SER A 3 7.34 -12.65 -21.68
N VAL A 4 6.97 -13.88 -21.91
CA VAL A 4 5.95 -14.33 -22.88
C VAL A 4 4.54 -13.83 -22.54
N LEU A 5 4.37 -13.10 -21.41
CA LEU A 5 3.09 -12.62 -20.89
C LEU A 5 2.59 -11.31 -21.50
N TYR A 6 3.43 -10.58 -22.25
CA TYR A 6 3.03 -9.34 -22.92
C TYR A 6 3.46 -9.37 -24.38
N ASP A 7 2.52 -9.74 -25.24
CA ASP A 7 2.69 -9.57 -26.67
C ASP A 7 2.94 -8.09 -27.00
N THR A 8 4.03 -7.79 -27.70
CA THR A 8 4.29 -6.43 -28.16
C THR A 8 3.16 -6.00 -29.10
N PRO A 9 2.53 -4.85 -28.86
CA PRO A 9 1.38 -4.43 -29.66
C PRO A 9 1.77 -4.36 -31.14
N GLY A 10 0.99 -5.07 -31.98
CA GLY A 10 1.17 -5.08 -33.41
C GLY A 10 1.03 -3.69 -34.05
N PRO A 11 1.38 -3.51 -35.34
CA PRO A 11 1.41 -2.17 -36.00
C PRO A 11 0.06 -1.46 -35.95
N ARG A 12 -1.05 -2.19 -36.06
CA ARG A 12 -2.42 -1.62 -35.95
C ARG A 12 -2.72 -1.15 -34.53
N ALA A 13 -2.33 -1.92 -33.51
CA ALA A 13 -2.50 -1.56 -32.11
C ALA A 13 -1.63 -0.34 -31.75
N LYS A 14 -0.39 -0.26 -32.24
CA LYS A 14 0.47 0.93 -32.06
C LYS A 14 -0.16 2.19 -32.65
N ARG A 15 -0.67 2.15 -33.87
CA ARG A 15 -1.36 3.29 -34.50
C ARG A 15 -2.58 3.70 -33.72
N ARG A 16 -3.43 2.75 -33.29
CA ARG A 16 -4.60 3.04 -32.45
C ARG A 16 -4.20 3.68 -31.11
N ASN A 17 -3.18 3.16 -30.45
CA ASN A 17 -2.70 3.70 -29.18
C ASN A 17 -2.14 5.12 -29.32
N ILE A 18 -1.38 5.38 -30.42
CA ILE A 18 -0.90 6.74 -30.72
C ILE A 18 -2.09 7.68 -30.96
N LEU A 19 -3.07 7.27 -31.78
CA LEU A 19 -4.26 8.08 -32.05
C LEU A 19 -5.04 8.37 -30.77
N LEU A 20 -5.27 7.37 -29.92
CA LEU A 20 -5.92 7.54 -28.64
C LEU A 20 -5.14 8.47 -27.71
N SER A 21 -3.81 8.34 -27.67
CA SER A 21 -2.95 9.25 -26.89
C SER A 21 -3.02 10.69 -27.40
N VAL A 22 -3.01 10.90 -28.71
CA VAL A 22 -3.16 12.24 -29.32
C VAL A 22 -4.52 12.82 -28.99
N VAL A 23 -5.61 12.06 -29.19
CA VAL A 23 -6.97 12.51 -28.86
C VAL A 23 -7.08 12.85 -27.37
N PHE A 24 -6.57 11.99 -26.49
CA PHE A 24 -6.55 12.24 -25.04
C PHE A 24 -5.78 13.54 -24.70
N THR A 25 -4.59 13.72 -25.29
CA THR A 25 -3.76 14.91 -25.06
C THR A 25 -4.48 16.19 -25.52
N ILE A 26 -5.16 16.14 -26.68
CA ILE A 26 -5.94 17.29 -27.19
C ILE A 26 -7.12 17.58 -26.24
N LEU A 27 -7.88 16.57 -25.83
CA LEU A 27 -9.00 16.74 -24.91
C LEU A 27 -8.52 17.29 -23.56
N LEU A 28 -7.40 16.80 -23.04
CA LEU A 28 -6.80 17.30 -21.80
C LEU A 28 -6.36 18.76 -21.96
N ALA A 29 -5.72 19.12 -23.08
CA ALA A 29 -5.30 20.49 -23.35
C ALA A 29 -6.52 21.44 -23.45
N LEU A 30 -7.60 21.02 -24.13
CA LEU A 30 -8.84 21.78 -24.20
C LEU A 30 -9.51 21.95 -22.84
N LEU A 31 -9.51 20.91 -22.01
CA LEU A 31 -10.03 20.98 -20.65
C LEU A 31 -9.22 21.95 -19.79
N LEU A 32 -7.89 21.86 -19.83
CA LEU A 32 -7.00 22.78 -19.09
C LEU A 32 -7.17 24.22 -19.56
N TRP A 33 -7.29 24.45 -20.86
CA TRP A 33 -7.56 25.76 -21.43
C TRP A 33 -8.91 26.32 -20.99
N TRP A 34 -9.97 25.48 -21.00
CA TRP A 34 -11.30 25.87 -20.51
C TRP A 34 -11.27 26.22 -19.00
N VAL A 35 -10.57 25.41 -18.18
CA VAL A 35 -10.38 25.71 -16.75
C VAL A 35 -9.65 27.04 -16.57
N TRP A 36 -8.56 27.24 -17.33
CA TRP A 36 -7.81 28.49 -17.30
C TRP A 36 -8.70 29.71 -17.61
N GLN A 37 -9.47 29.66 -18.68
CA GLN A 37 -10.42 30.72 -19.01
C GLN A 37 -11.43 30.97 -17.90
N LYS A 38 -11.97 29.89 -17.29
CA LYS A 38 -12.92 30.03 -16.19
C LYS A 38 -12.30 30.63 -14.93
N MET A 39 -11.03 30.36 -14.68
CA MET A 39 -10.29 31.00 -13.58
C MET A 39 -10.07 32.51 -13.88
N ASP A 40 -9.73 32.83 -15.10
CA ASP A 40 -9.53 34.22 -15.55
C ASP A 40 -10.84 35.01 -15.49
N ASP A 41 -11.92 34.51 -16.07
CA ASP A 41 -13.29 35.07 -16.01
C ASP A 41 -13.77 35.40 -14.57
N LYS A 42 -13.24 34.67 -13.57
CA LYS A 42 -13.58 34.83 -12.16
C LYS A 42 -12.50 35.54 -11.36
N ASN A 43 -11.55 36.18 -12.00
CA ASN A 43 -10.41 36.89 -11.40
C ASN A 43 -9.58 36.02 -10.45
N GLN A 44 -9.63 34.66 -10.57
CA GLN A 44 -8.89 33.76 -9.71
C GLN A 44 -7.39 33.69 -9.99
N LEU A 45 -6.94 34.30 -11.09
CA LEU A 45 -5.53 34.40 -11.45
C LEU A 45 -4.89 35.72 -10.99
N GLU A 46 -5.66 36.65 -10.40
CA GLU A 46 -5.14 37.89 -9.84
C GLU A 46 -4.07 37.63 -8.77
N TRP A 47 -2.94 38.32 -8.89
CA TRP A 47 -1.82 38.16 -7.96
C TRP A 47 -2.21 38.37 -6.48
N SER A 48 -3.12 39.31 -6.22
CA SER A 48 -3.63 39.63 -4.89
C SER A 48 -4.16 38.41 -4.13
N LEU A 49 -4.72 37.41 -4.83
CA LEU A 49 -5.23 36.17 -4.24
C LEU A 49 -4.11 35.15 -3.96
N TRP A 50 -2.96 35.28 -4.63
CA TRP A 50 -1.81 34.37 -4.49
C TRP A 50 -0.73 34.95 -3.59
N GLU A 51 -0.66 36.28 -3.46
CA GLU A 51 0.29 36.97 -2.62
C GLU A 51 0.38 36.44 -1.16
N PRO A 52 -0.73 36.07 -0.48
CA PRO A 52 -0.66 35.53 0.88
C PRO A 52 0.26 34.32 1.03
N PHE A 53 0.37 33.49 0.00
CA PHE A 53 1.24 32.30 0.03
C PHE A 53 2.74 32.63 -0.09
N THR A 54 3.10 33.84 -0.43
CA THR A 54 4.49 34.33 -0.42
C THR A 54 4.88 34.90 0.94
N THR A 55 3.90 35.14 1.82
CA THR A 55 4.13 35.70 3.16
C THR A 55 4.37 34.60 4.20
N SER A 56 5.23 34.90 5.18
CA SER A 56 5.46 33.97 6.29
C SER A 56 4.20 33.72 7.11
N ALA A 57 3.30 34.69 7.23
CA ALA A 57 2.08 34.61 8.03
C ALA A 57 1.15 33.48 7.58
N ALA A 58 0.92 33.30 6.27
CA ALA A 58 0.09 32.22 5.76
C ALA A 58 0.65 30.83 6.11
N TRP A 59 1.96 30.69 6.09
CA TRP A 59 2.64 29.43 6.40
C TRP A 59 2.67 29.15 7.90
N THR A 60 3.09 30.12 8.73
CA THR A 60 3.29 29.88 10.17
C THR A 60 1.99 29.83 10.94
N THR A 61 0.95 30.54 10.48
CA THR A 61 -0.34 30.59 11.18
C THR A 61 -1.31 29.50 10.75
N TYR A 62 -1.28 29.10 9.48
CA TYR A 62 -2.29 28.18 8.90
C TYR A 62 -1.70 26.88 8.40
N LEU A 63 -0.77 26.95 7.40
CA LEU A 63 -0.37 25.77 6.63
C LEU A 63 0.55 24.82 7.43
N LEU A 64 1.57 25.34 8.11
CA LEU A 64 2.49 24.50 8.88
C LEU A 64 1.85 23.88 10.14
N PRO A 65 1.03 24.60 10.94
CA PRO A 65 0.28 23.97 12.02
C PRO A 65 -0.67 22.88 11.51
N GLY A 66 -1.45 23.15 10.44
CA GLY A 66 -2.33 22.17 9.84
C GLY A 66 -1.60 20.94 9.29
N LEU A 67 -0.43 21.13 8.65
CA LEU A 67 0.44 20.03 8.23
C LEU A 67 0.95 19.22 9.44
N GLY A 68 1.33 19.92 10.51
CA GLY A 68 1.75 19.30 11.77
C GLY A 68 0.66 18.43 12.39
N ASP A 69 -0.58 18.90 12.43
CA ASP A 69 -1.72 18.15 12.96
C ASP A 69 -2.10 16.96 12.06
N THR A 70 -2.02 17.12 10.73
CA THR A 70 -2.14 16.00 9.76
C THR A 70 -1.13 14.89 10.07
N LEU A 71 0.15 15.24 10.18
CA LEU A 71 1.22 14.28 10.44
C LEU A 71 1.11 13.66 11.84
N LYS A 72 0.75 14.44 12.84
CA LYS A 72 0.52 13.98 14.22
C LYS A 72 -0.59 12.93 14.28
N ALA A 73 -1.75 13.24 13.70
CA ALA A 73 -2.87 12.29 13.67
C ALA A 73 -2.52 11.01 12.93
N ALA A 74 -1.87 11.13 11.75
CA ALA A 74 -1.44 9.98 10.97
C ALA A 74 -0.40 9.12 11.70
N ALA A 75 0.59 9.74 12.35
CA ALA A 75 1.63 9.03 13.10
C ALA A 75 1.04 8.27 14.30
N ILE A 76 0.20 8.92 15.10
CA ILE A 76 -0.45 8.28 16.26
C ILE A 76 -1.33 7.12 15.79
N SER A 77 -2.12 7.34 14.73
CA SER A 77 -2.99 6.29 14.18
C SER A 77 -2.18 5.09 13.69
N MET A 78 -1.08 5.31 12.97
CA MET A 78 -0.23 4.23 12.48
C MET A 78 0.48 3.48 13.60
N LEU A 79 0.99 4.19 14.62
CA LEU A 79 1.65 3.59 15.78
C LEU A 79 0.73 2.67 16.57
N ILE A 80 -0.57 2.97 16.62
CA ILE A 80 -1.56 2.13 17.30
C ILE A 80 -2.13 1.06 16.37
N ALA A 81 -2.44 1.41 15.12
CA ALA A 81 -3.05 0.49 14.17
C ALA A 81 -2.12 -0.66 13.75
N LEU A 82 -0.81 -0.40 13.65
CA LEU A 82 0.15 -1.43 13.20
C LEU A 82 0.25 -2.60 14.19
N PRO A 83 0.50 -2.42 15.50
CA PRO A 83 0.52 -3.53 16.45
C PRO A 83 -0.85 -4.22 16.59
N LEU A 84 -1.95 -3.46 16.59
CA LEU A 84 -3.29 -4.05 16.62
C LEU A 84 -3.56 -4.90 15.37
N GLY A 85 -3.21 -4.40 14.20
CA GLY A 85 -3.32 -5.13 12.94
C GLY A 85 -2.47 -6.39 12.93
N ALA A 86 -1.24 -6.33 13.48
CA ALA A 86 -0.38 -7.50 13.60
C ALA A 86 -1.01 -8.57 14.52
N VAL A 87 -1.54 -8.17 15.67
CA VAL A 87 -2.22 -9.08 16.61
C VAL A 87 -3.43 -9.74 15.95
N PHE A 88 -4.32 -8.98 15.32
CA PHE A 88 -5.50 -9.52 14.65
C PHE A 88 -5.13 -10.38 13.43
N GLY A 89 -4.14 -9.97 12.64
CA GLY A 89 -3.66 -10.72 11.48
C GLY A 89 -3.12 -12.11 11.87
N ILE A 90 -2.31 -12.19 12.93
CA ILE A 90 -1.78 -13.45 13.48
C ILE A 90 -2.91 -14.27 14.11
N ALA A 91 -3.82 -13.64 14.86
CA ALA A 91 -4.94 -14.31 15.49
C ALA A 91 -5.87 -15.00 14.48
N ARG A 92 -6.06 -14.40 13.30
CA ARG A 92 -6.80 -15.01 12.17
C ARG A 92 -6.12 -16.25 11.58
N MET A 93 -4.86 -16.52 11.90
CA MET A 93 -4.12 -17.72 11.51
C MET A 93 -4.01 -18.76 12.64
N SER A 94 -4.70 -18.55 13.76
CA SER A 94 -4.72 -19.46 14.90
C SER A 94 -5.38 -20.81 14.53
N ASP A 95 -4.90 -21.89 15.14
CA ASP A 95 -5.54 -23.21 15.04
C ASP A 95 -6.85 -23.27 15.82
N HIS A 96 -6.98 -22.46 16.87
CA HIS A 96 -8.19 -22.40 17.68
C HIS A 96 -9.31 -21.69 16.90
N ALA A 97 -10.35 -22.44 16.53
CA ALA A 97 -11.45 -21.94 15.70
C ALA A 97 -12.14 -20.69 16.28
N TRP A 98 -12.31 -20.64 17.60
CA TRP A 98 -12.92 -19.49 18.27
C TRP A 98 -12.05 -18.22 18.18
N VAL A 99 -10.70 -18.31 18.34
CA VAL A 99 -9.78 -17.17 18.18
C VAL A 99 -9.83 -16.66 16.75
N ARG A 100 -9.73 -17.59 15.80
CA ARG A 100 -9.79 -17.26 14.37
C ARG A 100 -11.14 -16.64 13.98
N GLY A 101 -12.23 -17.17 14.53
CA GLY A 101 -13.60 -16.68 14.28
C GLY A 101 -13.80 -15.26 14.82
N VAL A 102 -13.50 -15.03 16.11
CA VAL A 102 -13.63 -13.70 16.74
C VAL A 102 -12.74 -12.66 16.02
N ALA A 103 -11.47 -12.98 15.81
CA ALA A 103 -10.55 -12.06 15.11
C ALA A 103 -11.02 -11.77 13.68
N GLY A 104 -11.52 -12.79 12.97
CA GLY A 104 -12.08 -12.63 11.64
C GLY A 104 -13.28 -11.70 11.63
N THR A 105 -14.26 -11.93 12.51
CA THR A 105 -15.47 -11.12 12.61
C THR A 105 -15.16 -9.67 12.93
N VAL A 106 -14.25 -9.40 13.90
CA VAL A 106 -13.85 -8.04 14.26
C VAL A 106 -13.21 -7.33 13.06
N VAL A 107 -12.27 -7.98 12.37
CA VAL A 107 -11.58 -7.40 11.22
C VAL A 107 -12.57 -7.11 10.08
N GLU A 108 -13.44 -8.05 9.71
CA GLU A 108 -14.41 -7.86 8.64
C GLU A 108 -15.44 -6.77 9.00
N PHE A 109 -15.87 -6.71 10.27
CA PHE A 109 -16.80 -5.68 10.75
C PHE A 109 -16.23 -4.28 10.56
N PHE A 110 -15.01 -4.00 11.06
CA PHE A 110 -14.44 -2.65 10.93
C PHE A 110 -14.03 -2.30 9.50
N ARG A 111 -13.68 -3.27 8.66
CA ARG A 111 -13.42 -3.04 7.24
C ARG A 111 -14.67 -2.73 6.43
N ALA A 112 -15.83 -3.24 6.85
CA ALA A 112 -17.09 -3.00 6.16
C ALA A 112 -17.65 -1.59 6.42
N ILE A 113 -17.22 -0.93 7.49
CA ILE A 113 -17.72 0.40 7.86
C ILE A 113 -16.82 1.47 7.20
N PRO A 114 -17.39 2.47 6.50
CA PRO A 114 -16.62 3.61 6.02
C PRO A 114 -15.89 4.31 7.16
N VAL A 115 -14.59 4.62 6.97
CA VAL A 115 -13.74 5.23 8.02
C VAL A 115 -14.33 6.52 8.59
N LEU A 116 -14.97 7.34 7.75
CA LEU A 116 -15.64 8.56 8.18
C LEU A 116 -16.75 8.28 9.21
N LEU A 117 -17.55 7.23 9.03
CA LEU A 117 -18.57 6.86 10.00
C LEU A 117 -17.96 6.45 11.33
N LEU A 118 -16.83 5.74 11.33
CA LEU A 118 -16.12 5.40 12.56
C LEU A 118 -15.64 6.64 13.28
N MET A 119 -15.14 7.65 12.56
CA MET A 119 -14.74 8.94 13.14
C MET A 119 -15.95 9.67 13.76
N LEU A 120 -17.08 9.71 13.06
CA LEU A 120 -18.30 10.34 13.55
C LEU A 120 -18.85 9.65 14.80
N PHE A 121 -18.90 8.31 14.79
CA PHE A 121 -19.29 7.53 15.98
C PHE A 121 -18.36 7.75 17.16
N ALA A 122 -17.05 7.78 16.92
CA ALA A 122 -16.07 8.05 17.95
C ALA A 122 -16.25 9.45 18.53
N ASN A 123 -16.48 10.46 17.69
CA ASN A 123 -16.73 11.83 18.14
C ASN A 123 -17.97 11.90 19.02
N GLU A 124 -19.08 11.31 18.58
CA GLU A 124 -20.35 11.31 19.34
C GLU A 124 -20.20 10.55 20.67
N PHE A 125 -19.46 9.44 20.67
CA PHE A 125 -19.11 8.71 21.88
C PHE A 125 -18.33 9.58 22.87
N TYR A 126 -17.30 10.31 22.40
CA TYR A 126 -16.52 11.21 23.24
C TYR A 126 -17.35 12.40 23.77
N VAL A 127 -18.27 12.94 22.96
CA VAL A 127 -19.21 14.00 23.39
C VAL A 127 -20.06 13.55 24.57
N ARG A 128 -20.59 12.32 24.52
CA ARG A 128 -21.59 11.84 25.49
C ARG A 128 -20.98 11.15 26.70
N SER A 129 -19.80 10.58 26.57
CA SER A 129 -19.26 9.61 27.56
C SER A 129 -17.93 10.03 28.18
N THR A 130 -17.40 11.21 27.82
CA THR A 130 -16.11 11.67 28.35
C THR A 130 -16.09 13.18 28.56
N ASP A 131 -15.17 13.65 29.43
CA ASP A 131 -14.94 15.07 29.69
C ASP A 131 -13.83 15.66 28.80
N ILE A 132 -13.52 15.02 27.65
CA ILE A 132 -12.52 15.53 26.72
C ILE A 132 -13.00 16.88 26.16
N SER A 133 -12.10 17.89 26.24
CA SER A 133 -12.41 19.24 25.77
C SER A 133 -12.80 19.26 24.28
N SER A 134 -13.68 20.18 23.90
CA SER A 134 -14.14 20.35 22.50
C SER A 134 -12.99 20.61 21.53
N GLU A 135 -11.88 21.17 21.99
CA GLU A 135 -10.69 21.44 21.19
C GLU A 135 -9.90 20.16 20.84
N GLN A 136 -9.77 19.25 21.82
CA GLN A 136 -8.99 18.01 21.65
C GLN A 136 -9.80 16.86 21.03
N ARG A 137 -11.12 16.89 21.21
CA ARG A 137 -12.03 15.82 20.79
C ARG A 137 -11.93 15.44 19.34
N PRO A 138 -11.83 16.38 18.36
CA PRO A 138 -11.68 16.04 16.96
C PRO A 138 -10.45 15.17 16.68
N LEU A 139 -9.30 15.46 17.31
CA LEU A 139 -8.09 14.65 17.17
C LEU A 139 -8.33 13.21 17.66
N TYR A 140 -8.91 13.03 18.86
CA TYR A 140 -9.19 11.70 19.39
C TYR A 140 -10.17 10.92 18.52
N ALA A 141 -11.20 11.58 18.01
CA ALA A 141 -12.20 10.97 17.15
C ALA A 141 -11.60 10.51 15.81
N VAL A 142 -10.78 11.36 15.19
CA VAL A 142 -10.06 11.05 13.94
C VAL A 142 -9.10 9.87 14.15
N VAL A 143 -8.27 9.93 15.20
CA VAL A 143 -7.32 8.87 15.52
C VAL A 143 -8.05 7.55 15.78
N THR A 144 -9.14 7.55 16.57
CA THR A 144 -9.89 6.33 16.86
C THR A 144 -10.51 5.72 15.60
N GLY A 145 -11.16 6.53 14.76
CA GLY A 145 -11.72 6.05 13.49
C GLY A 145 -10.66 5.48 12.56
N LEU A 146 -9.53 6.19 12.42
CA LEU A 146 -8.38 5.74 11.63
C LEU A 146 -7.78 4.44 12.18
N VAL A 147 -7.64 4.31 13.50
CA VAL A 147 -7.08 3.11 14.13
C VAL A 147 -7.97 1.90 13.90
N LEU A 148 -9.26 2.01 14.15
CA LEU A 148 -10.21 0.89 13.99
C LEU A 148 -10.24 0.36 12.55
N TYR A 149 -10.33 1.28 11.59
CA TYR A 149 -10.32 0.92 10.18
C TYR A 149 -8.97 0.37 9.74
N ASN A 150 -7.88 1.09 9.99
CA ASN A 150 -6.57 0.73 9.47
C ASN A 150 -5.95 -0.47 10.18
N ALA A 151 -6.25 -0.72 11.46
CA ALA A 151 -5.86 -1.96 12.13
C ALA A 151 -6.49 -3.18 11.45
N SER A 152 -7.73 -3.07 10.99
CA SER A 152 -8.40 -4.16 10.27
C SER A 152 -7.80 -4.39 8.87
N VAL A 153 -7.43 -3.33 8.15
CA VAL A 153 -6.73 -3.43 6.85
C VAL A 153 -5.32 -3.99 7.03
N LEU A 154 -4.58 -3.50 8.03
CA LEU A 154 -3.24 -4.00 8.37
C LEU A 154 -3.25 -5.46 8.82
N ALA A 155 -4.31 -5.92 9.51
CA ALA A 155 -4.48 -7.33 9.85
C ALA A 155 -4.53 -8.22 8.61
N GLU A 156 -5.19 -7.78 7.54
CA GLU A 156 -5.23 -8.51 6.27
C GLU A 156 -3.88 -8.44 5.55
N ILE A 157 -3.19 -7.30 5.57
CA ILE A 157 -1.84 -7.16 5.02
C ILE A 157 -0.88 -8.14 5.71
N VAL A 158 -0.94 -8.24 7.05
CA VAL A 158 -0.12 -9.17 7.83
C VAL A 158 -0.44 -10.61 7.47
N ARG A 159 -1.72 -10.99 7.44
CA ARG A 159 -2.16 -12.33 7.06
C ARG A 159 -1.70 -12.69 5.63
N ALA A 160 -1.94 -11.82 4.67
CA ALA A 160 -1.55 -12.03 3.28
C ALA A 160 -0.03 -12.09 3.11
N GLY A 161 0.72 -11.26 3.82
CA GLY A 161 2.18 -11.25 3.78
C GLY A 161 2.79 -12.55 4.32
N ILE A 162 2.25 -13.11 5.41
CA ILE A 162 2.70 -14.41 5.93
C ILE A 162 2.36 -15.53 4.94
N LEU A 163 1.16 -15.52 4.36
CA LEU A 163 0.70 -16.53 3.41
C LEU A 163 1.43 -16.46 2.05
N SER A 164 2.05 -15.34 1.71
CA SER A 164 2.83 -15.17 0.48
C SER A 164 4.20 -15.84 0.53
N LEU A 165 4.66 -16.27 1.70
CA LEU A 165 5.94 -16.95 1.85
C LEU A 165 5.89 -18.36 1.25
N PRO A 166 7.00 -18.87 0.67
CA PRO A 166 7.08 -20.23 0.15
C PRO A 166 6.74 -21.26 1.24
N ARG A 167 5.88 -22.22 0.92
CA ARG A 167 5.44 -23.28 1.86
C ARG A 167 6.61 -24.07 2.44
N GLY A 168 7.68 -24.27 1.68
CA GLY A 168 8.89 -24.94 2.11
C GLY A 168 9.54 -24.33 3.37
N GLN A 169 9.34 -23.03 3.64
CA GLN A 169 9.83 -22.39 4.87
C GLN A 169 9.13 -22.97 6.12
N THR A 170 7.83 -23.18 6.02
CA THR A 170 7.03 -23.79 7.11
C THR A 170 7.35 -25.25 7.27
N GLU A 171 7.46 -26.00 6.16
CA GLU A 171 7.75 -27.45 6.15
C GLU A 171 9.14 -27.73 6.70
N ALA A 172 10.15 -26.96 6.29
CA ALA A 172 11.51 -27.08 6.82
C ALA A 172 11.59 -26.77 8.32
N ALA A 173 10.86 -25.74 8.79
CA ALA A 173 10.79 -25.42 10.21
C ALA A 173 10.19 -26.56 11.04
N TYR A 174 9.15 -27.19 10.55
CA TYR A 174 8.56 -28.36 11.22
C TYR A 174 9.46 -29.60 11.15
N ALA A 175 10.20 -29.81 10.05
CA ALA A 175 11.14 -30.91 9.91
C ALA A 175 12.29 -30.87 10.93
N VAL A 176 12.70 -29.67 11.36
CA VAL A 176 13.69 -29.50 12.45
C VAL A 176 13.06 -29.44 13.85
N GLY A 177 11.76 -29.73 13.96
CA GLY A 177 11.05 -29.85 15.24
C GLY A 177 10.54 -28.55 15.85
N LEU A 178 10.51 -27.45 15.11
CA LEU A 178 9.93 -26.19 15.60
C LEU A 178 8.41 -26.30 15.76
N ARG A 179 7.90 -25.81 16.89
CA ARG A 179 6.46 -25.68 17.11
C ARG A 179 5.90 -24.51 16.27
N LYS A 180 4.59 -24.53 15.98
CA LYS A 180 3.91 -23.48 15.19
C LYS A 180 4.23 -22.06 15.66
N GLY A 181 4.20 -21.79 16.97
CA GLY A 181 4.54 -20.48 17.51
C GLY A 181 5.99 -20.09 17.24
N GLN A 182 6.94 -21.01 17.39
CA GLN A 182 8.36 -20.79 17.09
C GLN A 182 8.57 -20.57 15.60
N THR A 183 7.94 -21.39 14.76
CA THR A 183 7.95 -21.21 13.30
C THR A 183 7.43 -19.82 12.92
N MET A 184 6.31 -19.38 13.52
CA MET A 184 5.73 -18.07 13.27
C MET A 184 6.68 -16.93 13.63
N THR A 185 7.21 -16.94 14.87
CA THR A 185 8.00 -15.82 15.40
C THR A 185 9.44 -15.81 14.87
N SER A 186 10.07 -16.98 14.70
CA SER A 186 11.50 -17.06 14.36
C SER A 186 11.77 -17.20 12.86
N VAL A 187 10.80 -17.73 12.08
CA VAL A 187 10.99 -18.01 10.65
C VAL A 187 10.08 -17.13 9.78
N LEU A 188 8.76 -17.17 10.02
CA LEU A 188 7.81 -16.54 9.10
C LEU A 188 7.71 -15.02 9.29
N LEU A 189 7.50 -14.53 10.50
CA LEU A 189 7.34 -13.10 10.76
C LEU A 189 8.51 -12.23 10.30
N PRO A 190 9.79 -12.58 10.56
CA PRO A 190 10.92 -11.78 10.09
C PRO A 190 11.01 -11.68 8.57
N GLN A 191 10.58 -12.72 7.86
CA GLN A 191 10.52 -12.73 6.40
C GLN A 191 9.30 -11.97 5.88
N ALA A 192 8.12 -12.21 6.48
CA ALA A 192 6.88 -11.56 6.11
C ALA A 192 6.92 -10.04 6.28
N VAL A 193 7.54 -9.52 7.37
CA VAL A 193 7.71 -8.08 7.58
C VAL A 193 8.36 -7.41 6.36
N THR A 194 9.40 -8.00 5.81
CA THR A 194 10.08 -7.45 4.63
C THR A 194 9.20 -7.49 3.38
N ALA A 195 8.40 -8.56 3.23
CA ALA A 195 7.46 -8.69 2.10
C ALA A 195 6.28 -7.72 2.21
N MET A 196 5.84 -7.38 3.44
CA MET A 196 4.71 -6.50 3.71
C MET A 196 5.06 -5.00 3.65
N LEU A 197 6.34 -4.62 3.75
CA LEU A 197 6.76 -3.22 3.85
C LEU A 197 6.11 -2.31 2.80
N PRO A 198 6.06 -2.65 1.49
CA PRO A 198 5.43 -1.79 0.49
C PRO A 198 3.95 -1.53 0.79
N ALA A 199 3.23 -2.57 1.24
CA ALA A 199 1.80 -2.46 1.56
C ALA A 199 1.57 -1.63 2.84
N ILE A 200 2.40 -1.82 3.88
CA ILE A 200 2.33 -1.03 5.12
C ILE A 200 2.55 0.45 4.84
N VAL A 201 3.51 0.77 3.98
CA VAL A 201 3.80 2.16 3.62
C VAL A 201 2.70 2.75 2.74
N SER A 202 2.17 1.99 1.79
CA SER A 202 0.99 2.43 1.03
C SER A 202 -0.17 2.76 1.96
N GLN A 203 -0.35 1.98 3.05
CA GLN A 203 -1.37 2.25 4.05
C GLN A 203 -1.09 3.52 4.85
N LEU A 204 0.16 3.85 5.15
CA LEU A 204 0.50 5.14 5.79
C LEU A 204 0.09 6.33 4.91
N VAL A 205 0.33 6.26 3.60
CA VAL A 205 -0.11 7.30 2.65
C VAL A 205 -1.63 7.42 2.62
N VAL A 206 -2.37 6.31 2.75
CA VAL A 206 -3.85 6.34 2.87
C VAL A 206 -4.26 7.03 4.16
N ILE A 207 -3.68 6.66 5.31
CA ILE A 207 -3.96 7.28 6.62
C ILE A 207 -3.77 8.79 6.56
N VAL A 208 -2.67 9.28 5.98
CA VAL A 208 -2.39 10.73 5.85
C VAL A 208 -3.49 11.43 5.05
N LYS A 209 -4.00 10.84 3.97
CA LYS A 209 -5.09 11.42 3.19
C LYS A 209 -6.43 11.38 3.94
N ASP A 210 -6.67 10.32 4.68
CA ASP A 210 -7.93 10.12 5.39
C ASP A 210 -8.08 11.04 6.60
N THR A 211 -6.99 11.64 7.14
CA THR A 211 -7.09 12.69 8.16
C THR A 211 -7.93 13.88 7.70
N ALA A 212 -7.90 14.20 6.39
CA ALA A 212 -8.69 15.27 5.79
C ALA A 212 -10.21 15.11 5.97
N LEU A 213 -10.70 13.87 6.09
CA LEU A 213 -12.12 13.60 6.38
C LEU A 213 -12.52 14.17 7.74
N GLY A 214 -11.63 14.07 8.72
CA GLY A 214 -11.83 14.68 10.05
C GLY A 214 -11.83 16.20 10.01
N GLY A 215 -11.00 16.80 9.18
CA GLY A 215 -11.00 18.25 8.97
C GLY A 215 -12.32 18.78 8.46
N VAL A 216 -12.86 18.12 7.42
CA VAL A 216 -14.11 18.55 6.77
C VAL A 216 -15.34 18.34 7.66
N MET A 217 -15.40 17.23 8.41
CA MET A 217 -16.63 16.81 9.11
C MET A 217 -16.62 17.08 10.60
N LEU A 218 -15.45 17.07 11.25
CA LEU A 218 -15.32 17.20 12.71
C LEU A 218 -14.65 18.51 13.14
N GLY A 219 -14.23 19.34 12.19
CA GLY A 219 -13.50 20.57 12.48
C GLY A 219 -12.09 20.31 13.03
N PHE A 220 -11.50 19.13 12.75
CA PHE A 220 -10.12 18.85 13.09
C PHE A 220 -9.16 19.80 12.35
N THR A 221 -8.26 20.45 13.06
CA THR A 221 -7.38 21.51 12.55
C THR A 221 -6.21 20.98 11.71
N GLU A 222 -6.50 20.06 10.81
CA GLU A 222 -5.51 19.52 9.86
C GLU A 222 -5.36 20.43 8.62
N LEU A 223 -4.50 20.04 7.69
CA LEU A 223 -4.08 20.85 6.54
C LEU A 223 -5.26 21.29 5.65
N LEU A 224 -6.24 20.43 5.38
CA LEU A 224 -7.40 20.79 4.54
C LEU A 224 -8.37 21.73 5.28
N ASN A 225 -8.53 21.58 6.58
CA ASN A 225 -9.30 22.50 7.42
C ASN A 225 -8.62 23.86 7.50
N SER A 226 -7.30 23.90 7.69
CA SER A 226 -6.51 25.14 7.72
C SER A 226 -6.66 25.96 6.44
N ARG A 227 -6.85 25.30 5.27
CA ARG A 227 -7.23 25.97 4.02
C ARG A 227 -8.52 26.77 4.16
N SER A 228 -9.53 26.22 4.85
CA SER A 228 -10.82 26.91 5.01
C SER A 228 -10.67 28.21 5.79
N THR A 229 -9.92 28.18 6.89
CA THR A 229 -9.65 29.37 7.72
C THR A 229 -8.81 30.39 6.95
N LEU A 230 -7.78 29.96 6.23
CA LEU A 230 -6.94 30.81 5.39
C LEU A 230 -7.77 31.46 4.27
N ALA A 231 -8.59 30.66 3.57
CA ALA A 231 -9.44 31.17 2.50
C ALA A 231 -10.50 32.16 2.97
N ALA A 232 -11.03 31.98 4.17
CA ALA A 232 -11.98 32.92 4.79
C ALA A 232 -11.29 34.26 5.13
N ASN A 233 -10.02 34.23 5.55
CA ASN A 233 -9.26 35.43 5.91
C ASN A 233 -8.81 36.25 4.70
N TYR A 234 -8.43 35.58 3.59
CA TYR A 234 -7.87 36.23 2.39
C TYR A 234 -8.80 36.20 1.17
N ALA A 235 -10.04 35.73 1.31
CA ALA A 235 -11.02 35.57 0.23
C ALA A 235 -10.51 34.79 -1.01
N ASN A 236 -9.55 33.87 -0.83
CA ASN A 236 -8.80 33.19 -1.90
C ASN A 236 -9.08 31.67 -1.94
N VAL A 237 -10.33 31.28 -2.07
CA VAL A 237 -10.78 29.87 -1.96
C VAL A 237 -10.07 28.94 -2.96
N ILE A 238 -10.03 29.27 -4.25
CA ILE A 238 -9.44 28.42 -5.30
C ILE A 238 -7.91 28.35 -5.17
N PRO A 239 -7.17 29.46 -5.02
CA PRO A 239 -5.73 29.41 -4.75
C PRO A 239 -5.39 28.56 -3.51
N SER A 240 -6.16 28.69 -2.44
CA SER A 240 -5.97 27.89 -1.22
C SER A 240 -6.14 26.38 -1.45
N PHE A 241 -7.14 25.96 -2.24
CA PHE A 241 -7.28 24.54 -2.62
C PHE A 241 -6.11 24.03 -3.44
N ILE A 242 -5.63 24.84 -4.40
CA ILE A 242 -4.50 24.46 -5.25
C ILE A 242 -3.23 24.31 -4.43
N VAL A 243 -2.91 25.29 -3.56
CA VAL A 243 -1.71 25.24 -2.73
C VAL A 243 -1.74 24.06 -1.77
N VAL A 244 -2.85 23.85 -1.06
CA VAL A 244 -3.00 22.70 -0.16
C VAL A 244 -2.97 21.38 -0.92
N GLY A 245 -3.59 21.31 -2.10
CA GLY A 245 -3.49 20.14 -2.97
C GLY A 245 -2.05 19.82 -3.37
N ILE A 246 -1.27 20.84 -3.72
CA ILE A 246 0.16 20.68 -4.04
C ILE A 246 0.93 20.19 -2.80
N ILE A 247 0.67 20.75 -1.62
CA ILE A 247 1.31 20.28 -0.37
C ILE A 247 1.00 18.79 -0.12
N TYR A 248 -0.26 18.36 -0.28
CA TYR A 248 -0.62 16.94 -0.18
C TYR A 248 0.09 16.06 -1.21
N ILE A 249 0.21 16.52 -2.46
CA ILE A 249 0.94 15.78 -3.51
C ILE A 249 2.41 15.63 -3.13
N ILE A 250 3.06 16.72 -2.72
CA ILE A 250 4.47 16.71 -2.29
C ILE A 250 4.65 15.80 -1.08
N LEU A 251 3.79 15.92 -0.06
CA LEU A 251 3.84 15.10 1.15
C LEU A 251 3.72 13.60 0.81
N ASN A 252 2.72 13.23 0.01
CA ASN A 252 2.51 11.84 -0.37
C ASN A 252 3.65 11.30 -1.24
N PHE A 253 4.21 12.14 -2.13
CA PHE A 253 5.38 11.78 -2.94
C PHE A 253 6.61 11.54 -2.05
N LEU A 254 6.87 12.43 -1.08
CA LEU A 254 7.98 12.26 -0.13
C LEU A 254 7.82 11.00 0.72
N LEU A 255 6.63 10.75 1.25
CA LEU A 255 6.34 9.53 2.02
C LEU A 255 6.55 8.27 1.18
N THR A 256 6.03 8.24 -0.05
CA THR A 256 6.19 7.08 -0.96
C THR A 256 7.64 6.88 -1.35
N SER A 257 8.38 7.96 -1.62
CA SER A 257 9.80 7.90 -1.99
C SER A 257 10.65 7.42 -0.82
N PHE A 258 10.42 7.96 0.38
CA PHE A 258 11.08 7.51 1.61
C PHE A 258 10.86 6.02 1.87
N ALA A 259 9.65 5.56 1.65
CA ALA A 259 9.28 4.18 1.78
C ALA A 259 9.99 3.25 0.79
N GLY A 260 10.02 3.62 -0.48
CA GLY A 260 10.75 2.87 -1.50
C GLY A 260 12.25 2.80 -1.19
N TRP A 261 12.83 3.89 -0.68
CA TRP A 261 14.21 3.90 -0.22
C TRP A 261 14.43 2.95 0.98
N LEU A 262 13.54 2.99 1.98
CA LEU A 262 13.63 2.11 3.16
C LEU A 262 13.50 0.64 2.77
N GLU A 263 12.55 0.31 1.90
CA GLU A 263 12.37 -1.04 1.36
C GLU A 263 13.64 -1.55 0.66
N GLN A 264 14.20 -0.75 -0.24
CA GLN A 264 15.42 -1.11 -0.95
C GLN A 264 16.59 -1.35 0.00
N ARG A 265 16.74 -0.52 1.03
CA ARG A 265 17.79 -0.66 2.04
C ARG A 265 17.64 -1.97 2.83
N LEU A 266 16.41 -2.28 3.27
CA LEU A 266 16.15 -3.52 4.03
C LEU A 266 16.28 -4.78 3.17
N ARG A 267 15.92 -4.74 1.90
CA ARG A 267 16.13 -5.86 0.97
C ARG A 267 17.62 -6.10 0.66
N ARG A 268 18.42 -5.06 0.54
CA ARG A 268 19.87 -5.18 0.29
C ARG A 268 20.60 -5.82 1.48
N SER A 269 20.22 -5.48 2.69
CA SER A 269 20.79 -6.07 3.92
C SER A 269 20.61 -7.60 3.98
N LYS A 270 19.56 -8.16 3.42
CA LYS A 270 19.29 -9.61 3.40
C LYS A 270 19.99 -10.39 2.27
N LYS A 271 20.34 -9.74 1.16
CA LYS A 271 21.09 -10.41 0.07
C LYS A 271 22.53 -10.77 0.46
N SER A 272 23.09 -10.11 1.46
CA SER A 272 24.44 -10.37 1.95
C SER A 272 24.54 -11.61 2.88
N THR A 273 23.41 -12.14 3.36
CA THR A 273 23.37 -13.31 4.27
C THR A 273 22.81 -14.58 3.60
N GLY A 274 22.43 -14.50 2.33
CA GLY A 274 22.03 -15.66 1.53
C GLY A 274 23.30 -16.40 1.09
N ALA A 275 23.57 -17.55 1.71
CA ALA A 275 24.52 -18.51 1.23
C ALA A 275 24.31 -18.69 -0.30
N VAL A 276 25.36 -18.53 -1.04
CA VAL A 276 25.52 -19.05 -2.38
C VAL A 276 25.31 -20.57 -2.27
N LEU A 277 24.06 -21.03 -2.40
CA LEU A 277 23.83 -22.38 -2.85
C LEU A 277 24.44 -22.40 -4.24
N GLY A 278 25.57 -23.09 -4.37
CA GLY A 278 26.30 -23.21 -5.61
C GLY A 278 25.33 -23.56 -6.72
N GLU A 279 25.31 -22.75 -7.72
CA GLU A 279 25.04 -23.18 -9.06
C GLU A 279 26.15 -24.18 -9.36
N ASP A 280 25.95 -25.43 -8.95
CA ASP A 280 26.66 -26.56 -9.58
C ASP A 280 26.18 -26.53 -11.04
N THR A 281 26.87 -25.71 -11.82
CA THR A 281 26.95 -25.93 -13.25
C THR A 281 27.57 -27.30 -13.39
N VAL A 282 26.70 -28.31 -13.54
CA VAL A 282 27.11 -29.57 -14.12
C VAL A 282 27.62 -29.21 -15.51
N GLU A 283 28.94 -28.96 -15.59
CA GLU A 283 29.65 -28.93 -16.84
C GLU A 283 29.52 -30.32 -17.42
N VAL A 284 28.49 -30.49 -18.26
CA VAL A 284 28.37 -31.65 -19.12
C VAL A 284 29.55 -31.53 -20.09
N ASN A 285 30.64 -32.25 -19.75
CA ASN A 285 31.81 -32.36 -20.61
C ASN A 285 31.35 -32.95 -21.95
N PRO A 286 31.32 -32.19 -23.05
CA PRO A 286 30.89 -32.72 -24.36
C PRO A 286 31.80 -33.78 -24.92
N ALA A 287 32.97 -34.06 -24.32
CA ALA A 287 33.89 -35.09 -24.70
C ALA A 287 33.49 -36.51 -24.23
N ALA A 288 32.49 -36.63 -23.32
CA ALA A 288 32.05 -37.94 -22.82
C ALA A 288 30.96 -38.62 -23.69
N VAL A 289 30.44 -37.97 -24.74
CA VAL A 289 29.40 -38.49 -25.65
C VAL A 289 30.01 -39.07 -26.95
N GLY A 290 31.32 -39.11 -27.06
CA GLY A 290 32.06 -39.66 -28.20
C GLY A 290 32.39 -41.14 -28.06
N GLY A 291 31.46 -42.00 -27.70
CA GLY A 291 31.58 -43.45 -27.70
C GLY A 291 31.10 -44.02 -29.03
N THR A 292 32.04 -44.44 -29.86
CA THR A 292 31.95 -45.15 -31.13
C THR A 292 30.78 -46.15 -31.22
N PHE A 293 29.87 -45.96 -32.20
CA PHE A 293 29.00 -46.99 -32.68
C PHE A 293 29.80 -47.96 -33.54
N GLY A 294 30.12 -49.12 -32.97
CA GLY A 294 30.61 -50.28 -33.69
C GLY A 294 29.42 -51.01 -34.32
N THR A 295 29.51 -51.19 -35.62
CA THR A 295 28.64 -52.05 -36.45
C THR A 295 28.82 -53.52 -36.10
N GLY A 296 27.73 -54.25 -35.87
CA GLY A 296 27.80 -55.72 -35.88
C GLY A 296 26.61 -56.42 -35.25
N GLY A 297 25.74 -57.01 -36.05
CA GLY A 297 25.16 -58.36 -35.88
C GLY A 297 23.78 -58.48 -35.19
N GLU A 298 22.79 -58.68 -36.05
CA GLU A 298 21.70 -59.67 -36.03
C GLU A 298 21.07 -60.16 -34.71
N GLY A 299 19.73 -60.10 -34.61
CA GLY A 299 18.86 -61.19 -34.11
C GLY A 299 18.01 -60.86 -32.90
N GLY A 300 16.66 -60.86 -33.13
CA GLY A 300 15.69 -61.14 -32.05
C GLY A 300 14.73 -60.00 -31.68
N GLY A 301 13.59 -59.90 -32.34
CA GLY A 301 12.42 -59.22 -31.79
C GLY A 301 11.60 -60.16 -30.91
N PRO A 302 10.34 -59.84 -30.56
CA PRO A 302 9.77 -58.59 -30.05
C PRO A 302 8.96 -58.81 -28.74
N SER A 303 8.73 -57.84 -27.96
CA SER A 303 7.53 -57.85 -27.10
C SER A 303 7.08 -56.40 -26.80
N GLY A 304 5.84 -56.18 -27.21
CA GLY A 304 5.19 -54.88 -27.16
C GLY A 304 4.83 -54.42 -25.78
N PHE A 305 4.89 -53.10 -25.61
CA PHE A 305 4.15 -52.40 -24.55
C PHE A 305 3.20 -51.42 -25.26
N THR A 306 1.90 -51.76 -25.18
CA THR A 306 0.80 -50.88 -25.56
C THR A 306 0.49 -49.93 -24.38
N PHE A 307 0.62 -48.63 -24.58
CA PHE A 307 0.04 -47.64 -23.72
C PHE A 307 -1.44 -47.49 -24.04
N THR A 308 -2.31 -47.81 -23.11
CA THR A 308 -3.74 -47.45 -23.16
C THR A 308 -3.99 -46.17 -22.41
N ASP A 309 -4.32 -45.14 -23.14
CA ASP A 309 -4.84 -43.89 -22.71
C ASP A 309 -6.28 -44.05 -22.22
N LYS A 310 -6.57 -43.69 -20.96
CA LYS A 310 -7.95 -43.49 -20.50
C LYS A 310 -8.00 -42.48 -19.35
N PRO A 311 -8.70 -41.32 -19.48
CA PRO A 311 -8.84 -40.35 -18.41
C PRO A 311 -9.88 -40.78 -17.36
N PRO A 312 -9.71 -40.43 -16.09
CA PRO A 312 -10.74 -40.64 -15.08
C PRO A 312 -11.82 -39.56 -15.09
N ARG A 313 -13.01 -39.96 -14.77
CA ARG A 313 -14.22 -39.13 -14.57
C ARG A 313 -14.15 -38.30 -13.31
#